data_8d626dbb506e08266f23810c14a76412
#
_entry.id   8d626dbb506e08266f23810c14a76412
#
_cell.length_a   1.000
_cell.length_b   1.000
_cell.length_c   1.000
_cell.angle_alpha   90.00
_cell.angle_beta   90.00
_cell.angle_gamma   90.00
#
_symmetry.space_group_name_H-M   'P 1'
#
loop_
_entity.id
_entity.type
_entity.pdbx_description
1 polymer ?
#
loop_
_entity_poly.entity_id
_entity_poly.type
_entity_poly.pdbx_seq_one_letter_code
_entity_poly.pdbx_strand_id
1 'polypeptide(L)'
;MKTLSLLSVLWCSAGLLLNSASFAAQNVYKDFPADVMPELSESGKLQVGVKTIDVAYPEAAMTMSGEMVKRKLTLEVWYPASESTELAIYSDETRSGKSFEIQADAYRDAPIMATDENYPIVVISHGYTGYRTLMHYLGEHLASHGYVVAAIDHTDSTNKDVNFAESPYSGFPSTLLNRSRDQVFTLNAISQHNFFADEVDETRAGVIGYSMGGYGAMSTVGGCYAFNDTTAATFTGTQDPATVQLVKAALNTCAGGKPSSDDTLPAWKAALALAPWGGQQQLFDTKSISNINVPVLFVAGDNDDISGYDGIRWLFDHTTHKDTKLLTIKNARHNVAPHPAPKEAYGSEFDLGSYIEPA
;
A
#
# COMPACT_ATOMS: atom_id res chain seq x y z
N MET A 1 -63.74 -61.13 -3.07
CA MET A 1 -64.31 -59.78 -3.22
C MET A 1 -63.72 -58.95 -2.11
N LYS A 2 -62.69 -58.16 -2.36
CA LYS A 2 -62.11 -57.14 -1.44
C LYS A 2 -61.77 -55.92 -2.29
N THR A 3 -62.41 -54.86 -2.05
CA THR A 3 -62.27 -53.55 -2.65
C THR A 3 -61.00 -52.87 -2.23
N LEU A 4 -60.15 -52.48 -3.19
CA LEU A 4 -59.00 -51.58 -2.98
C LEU A 4 -59.49 -50.12 -3.07
N SER A 5 -59.26 -49.36 -2.01
CA SER A 5 -59.45 -47.93 -2.02
C SER A 5 -58.11 -47.23 -2.46
N LEU A 6 -58.19 -46.39 -3.49
CA LEU A 6 -57.12 -45.49 -3.89
C LEU A 6 -56.97 -44.36 -2.88
N LEU A 7 -55.81 -44.21 -2.26
CA LEU A 7 -55.42 -42.99 -1.58
C LEU A 7 -54.67 -42.08 -2.60
N SER A 8 -55.28 -40.95 -2.88
CA SER A 8 -54.69 -39.83 -3.60
C SER A 8 -53.74 -39.05 -2.68
N VAL A 9 -52.45 -39.06 -3.00
CA VAL A 9 -51.46 -38.24 -2.34
C VAL A 9 -51.44 -36.88 -3.02
N LEU A 10 -51.90 -35.84 -2.33
CA LEU A 10 -51.71 -34.43 -2.73
C LEU A 10 -50.24 -34.06 -2.42
N TRP A 11 -49.49 -33.76 -3.48
CA TRP A 11 -48.20 -33.08 -3.35
C TRP A 11 -48.46 -31.57 -3.18
N CYS A 12 -48.30 -31.05 -1.98
CA CYS A 12 -48.14 -29.62 -1.74
C CYS A 12 -46.72 -29.22 -2.14
N SER A 13 -46.56 -28.65 -3.32
CA SER A 13 -45.34 -27.94 -3.72
C SER A 13 -45.28 -26.61 -2.97
N ALA A 14 -44.65 -26.61 -1.80
CA ALA A 14 -44.21 -25.37 -1.14
C ALA A 14 -43.09 -24.77 -1.97
N GLY A 15 -43.42 -23.79 -2.80
CA GLY A 15 -42.44 -22.94 -3.46
C GLY A 15 -41.67 -22.14 -2.40
N LEU A 16 -40.43 -22.53 -2.13
CA LEU A 16 -39.47 -21.65 -1.47
C LEU A 16 -39.24 -20.45 -2.40
N LEU A 17 -39.89 -19.35 -2.11
CA LEU A 17 -39.51 -18.04 -2.59
C LEU A 17 -38.14 -17.74 -1.89
N LEU A 18 -37.07 -18.05 -2.59
CA LEU A 18 -35.75 -17.46 -2.27
C LEU A 18 -35.92 -15.95 -2.52
N ASN A 19 -36.18 -15.22 -1.45
CA ASN A 19 -35.95 -13.79 -1.44
C ASN A 19 -34.44 -13.61 -1.65
N SER A 20 -34.05 -13.40 -2.90
CA SER A 20 -32.78 -12.76 -3.23
C SER A 20 -32.90 -11.35 -2.64
N ALA A 21 -32.45 -11.18 -1.41
CA ALA A 21 -32.14 -9.86 -0.89
C ALA A 21 -31.07 -9.31 -1.83
N SER A 22 -31.49 -8.50 -2.79
CA SER A 22 -30.59 -7.63 -3.52
C SER A 22 -30.01 -6.73 -2.44
N PHE A 23 -28.76 -6.98 -2.06
CA PHE A 23 -27.96 -6.00 -1.35
C PHE A 23 -27.87 -4.82 -2.33
N ALA A 24 -28.81 -3.90 -2.23
CA ALA A 24 -28.63 -2.58 -2.79
C ALA A 24 -27.31 -2.09 -2.22
N ALA A 25 -26.36 -1.70 -3.09
CA ALA A 25 -25.12 -1.08 -2.68
C ALA A 25 -25.51 0.09 -1.77
N GLN A 26 -25.51 -0.13 -0.46
CA GLN A 26 -25.55 0.95 0.48
C GLN A 26 -24.30 1.74 0.20
N ASN A 27 -24.45 3.05 0.06
CA ASN A 27 -23.33 3.95 -0.08
C ASN A 27 -22.58 3.92 1.26
N VAL A 28 -21.66 2.97 1.39
CA VAL A 28 -20.84 2.73 2.60
C VAL A 28 -19.77 3.79 2.77
N TYR A 29 -19.57 4.60 1.72
CA TYR A 29 -18.66 5.73 1.76
C TYR A 29 -19.46 6.98 2.09
N LYS A 30 -18.97 7.71 3.09
CA LYS A 30 -19.49 9.03 3.44
C LYS A 30 -18.44 10.05 3.05
N ASP A 31 -18.73 10.80 2.01
CA ASP A 31 -17.86 11.88 1.59
C ASP A 31 -17.67 12.89 2.72
N PHE A 32 -16.45 13.32 2.92
CA PHE A 32 -16.20 14.50 3.73
C PHE A 32 -16.82 15.70 3.01
N PRO A 33 -17.45 16.65 3.75
CA PRO A 33 -17.92 17.87 3.14
C PRO A 33 -16.78 18.57 2.40
N ALA A 34 -17.03 19.01 1.17
CA ALA A 34 -16.03 19.67 0.33
C ALA A 34 -15.48 20.97 0.93
N ASP A 35 -16.12 21.50 1.97
CA ASP A 35 -15.74 22.71 2.69
C ASP A 35 -14.72 22.47 3.83
N VAL A 36 -14.36 21.19 4.12
CA VAL A 36 -13.41 20.90 5.21
C VAL A 36 -11.99 21.32 4.86
N MET A 37 -11.54 21.14 3.61
CA MET A 37 -10.25 21.63 3.11
C MET A 37 -10.34 21.80 1.58
N PRO A 38 -11.12 22.75 1.08
CA PRO A 38 -11.44 22.86 -0.35
C PRO A 38 -10.19 23.05 -1.21
N GLU A 39 -9.20 23.79 -0.74
CA GLU A 39 -7.96 24.08 -1.48
C GLU A 39 -7.10 22.84 -1.70
N LEU A 40 -7.19 21.84 -0.82
CA LEU A 40 -6.42 20.58 -0.92
C LEU A 40 -7.19 19.47 -1.63
N SER A 41 -8.50 19.59 -1.77
CA SER A 41 -9.35 18.61 -2.42
C SER A 41 -9.46 18.81 -3.94
N GLU A 42 -9.19 20.02 -4.42
CA GLU A 42 -9.24 20.34 -5.84
C GLU A 42 -8.02 19.76 -6.57
N SER A 43 -8.25 19.14 -7.72
CA SER A 43 -7.17 18.73 -8.61
C SER A 43 -6.35 19.94 -9.07
N GLY A 44 -5.06 19.72 -9.27
CA GLY A 44 -4.17 20.72 -9.83
C GLY A 44 -4.54 21.06 -11.28
N LYS A 45 -3.80 22.00 -11.87
CA LYS A 45 -4.09 22.51 -13.21
C LYS A 45 -3.45 21.72 -14.34
N LEU A 46 -2.56 20.77 -14.03
CA LEU A 46 -1.79 20.03 -15.00
C LEU A 46 -2.55 18.77 -15.43
N GLN A 47 -2.53 18.46 -16.72
CA GLN A 47 -2.95 17.14 -17.16
C GLN A 47 -2.04 16.08 -16.60
N VAL A 48 -2.58 14.91 -16.32
CA VAL A 48 -1.85 13.79 -15.74
C VAL A 48 -1.62 12.71 -16.78
N GLY A 49 -0.36 12.38 -17.02
CA GLY A 49 0.03 11.19 -17.75
C GLY A 49 0.25 10.03 -16.78
N VAL A 50 0.08 8.80 -17.25
CA VAL A 50 0.41 7.61 -16.49
C VAL A 50 1.12 6.58 -17.35
N LYS A 51 2.14 5.95 -16.78
CA LYS A 51 2.95 4.93 -17.45
C LYS A 51 3.24 3.77 -16.52
N THR A 52 3.04 2.55 -17.02
CA THR A 52 3.50 1.34 -16.32
C THR A 52 4.93 1.03 -16.74
N ILE A 53 5.82 0.80 -15.78
CA ILE A 53 7.22 0.42 -16.04
C ILE A 53 7.63 -0.77 -15.18
N ASP A 54 8.43 -1.67 -15.76
CA ASP A 54 9.06 -2.76 -15.05
C ASP A 54 10.52 -2.42 -14.75
N VAL A 55 10.90 -2.59 -13.50
CA VAL A 55 12.27 -2.35 -13.05
C VAL A 55 12.81 -3.58 -12.33
N ALA A 56 14.12 -3.79 -12.37
CA ALA A 56 14.75 -4.92 -11.71
C ALA A 56 15.98 -4.45 -10.92
N TYR A 57 16.16 -5.02 -9.75
CA TYR A 57 17.39 -4.81 -8.98
C TYR A 57 18.60 -5.20 -9.82
N PRO A 58 19.71 -4.43 -9.77
CA PRO A 58 20.89 -4.71 -10.57
C PRO A 58 21.52 -6.06 -10.22
N GLU A 59 21.48 -6.40 -8.94
CA GLU A 59 22.07 -7.63 -8.40
C GLU A 59 21.00 -8.65 -8.00
N ALA A 60 21.31 -9.91 -8.19
CA ALA A 60 20.51 -10.99 -7.65
C ALA A 60 20.75 -11.10 -6.14
N ALA A 61 19.67 -11.31 -5.39
CA ALA A 61 19.73 -11.60 -3.96
C ALA A 61 19.31 -13.06 -3.70
N MET A 62 19.84 -13.64 -2.66
CA MET A 62 19.42 -14.97 -2.23
C MET A 62 18.03 -14.91 -1.63
N THR A 63 17.12 -15.72 -2.14
CA THR A 63 15.79 -15.90 -1.56
C THR A 63 15.88 -16.71 -0.26
N MET A 64 14.80 -16.76 0.50
CA MET A 64 14.73 -17.62 1.69
C MET A 64 14.82 -19.13 1.34
N SER A 65 14.50 -19.51 0.10
CA SER A 65 14.71 -20.87 -0.42
C SER A 65 16.15 -21.18 -0.86
N GLY A 66 17.04 -20.16 -0.81
CA GLY A 66 18.45 -20.30 -1.20
C GLY A 66 18.71 -20.11 -2.70
N GLU A 67 17.75 -19.65 -3.47
CA GLU A 67 17.89 -19.36 -4.89
C GLU A 67 18.35 -17.92 -5.11
N MET A 68 19.25 -17.69 -6.07
CA MET A 68 19.69 -16.35 -6.48
C MET A 68 18.74 -15.79 -7.53
N VAL A 69 17.93 -14.79 -7.17
CA VAL A 69 16.94 -14.18 -8.05
C VAL A 69 17.11 -12.66 -8.09
N LYS A 70 16.98 -12.06 -9.26
CA LYS A 70 16.82 -10.62 -9.39
C LYS A 70 15.39 -10.24 -9.03
N ARG A 71 15.24 -9.45 -7.97
CA ARG A 71 13.95 -8.90 -7.60
C ARG A 71 13.47 -7.93 -8.67
N LYS A 72 12.23 -8.09 -9.10
CA LYS A 72 11.58 -7.22 -10.09
C LYS A 72 10.41 -6.49 -9.40
N LEU A 73 10.16 -5.27 -9.82
CA LEU A 73 8.98 -4.51 -9.40
C LEU A 73 8.29 -3.96 -10.64
N THR A 74 6.96 -3.93 -10.62
CA THR A 74 6.15 -3.19 -11.59
C THR A 74 5.70 -1.90 -10.91
N LEU A 75 5.89 -0.78 -11.57
CA LEU A 75 5.53 0.54 -11.09
C LEU A 75 4.42 1.13 -11.95
N GLU A 76 3.46 1.82 -11.33
CA GLU A 76 2.57 2.75 -12.01
C GLU A 76 3.06 4.15 -11.70
N VAL A 77 3.37 4.93 -12.72
CA VAL A 77 3.97 6.26 -12.55
C VAL A 77 3.07 7.32 -13.14
N TRP A 78 2.59 8.23 -12.31
CA TRP A 78 1.83 9.42 -12.70
C TRP A 78 2.77 10.62 -12.79
N TYR A 79 2.52 11.50 -13.75
CA TYR A 79 3.36 12.65 -13.99
C TYR A 79 2.60 13.76 -14.71
N PRO A 80 3.03 15.03 -14.62
CA PRO A 80 2.49 16.10 -15.43
C PRO A 80 2.71 15.82 -16.92
N ALA A 81 1.64 15.89 -17.70
CA ALA A 81 1.68 15.51 -19.11
C ALA A 81 1.27 16.66 -20.03
N SER A 82 1.80 16.61 -21.26
CA SER A 82 1.28 17.38 -22.36
C SER A 82 -0.09 16.88 -22.81
N GLU A 83 -0.76 17.61 -23.68
CA GLU A 83 -2.10 17.23 -24.18
C GLU A 83 -2.15 15.80 -24.74
N SER A 84 -3.12 15.06 -24.30
CA SER A 84 -3.46 13.71 -24.76
C SER A 84 -4.97 13.49 -24.64
N THR A 85 -5.49 12.46 -25.31
CA THR A 85 -6.92 12.17 -25.37
C THR A 85 -7.28 10.75 -24.97
N GLU A 86 -6.31 9.86 -24.75
CA GLU A 86 -6.55 8.48 -24.40
C GLU A 86 -6.47 8.29 -22.87
N LEU A 87 -7.62 8.27 -22.23
CA LEU A 87 -7.71 7.98 -20.79
C LEU A 87 -7.25 6.55 -20.49
N ALA A 88 -6.51 6.41 -19.42
CA ALA A 88 -6.03 5.12 -18.96
C ALA A 88 -7.14 4.31 -18.28
N ILE A 89 -6.95 2.99 -18.28
CA ILE A 89 -7.71 2.04 -17.47
C ILE A 89 -6.68 1.31 -16.60
N TYR A 90 -6.94 1.23 -15.30
CA TYR A 90 -6.18 0.40 -14.36
C TYR A 90 -6.86 -0.94 -14.24
N SER A 91 -6.09 -2.03 -14.37
CA SER A 91 -6.59 -3.40 -14.25
C SER A 91 -5.86 -4.10 -13.12
N ASP A 92 -6.63 -4.59 -12.16
CA ASP A 92 -6.13 -5.31 -10.99
C ASP A 92 -7.05 -6.47 -10.58
N GLU A 93 -6.77 -7.12 -9.48
CA GLU A 93 -7.54 -8.24 -8.94
C GLU A 93 -7.88 -8.04 -7.48
N THR A 94 -9.09 -8.49 -7.10
CA THR A 94 -9.48 -8.61 -5.69
C THR A 94 -8.67 -9.70 -4.99
N ARG A 95 -8.79 -9.82 -3.67
CA ARG A 95 -8.14 -10.91 -2.90
C ARG A 95 -8.56 -12.31 -3.34
N SER A 96 -9.75 -12.46 -3.90
CA SER A 96 -10.24 -13.75 -4.45
C SER A 96 -9.85 -13.99 -5.92
N GLY A 97 -9.08 -13.10 -6.53
CA GLY A 97 -8.62 -13.22 -7.91
C GLY A 97 -9.66 -12.80 -8.96
N LYS A 98 -10.67 -12.01 -8.59
CA LYS A 98 -11.61 -11.44 -9.57
C LYS A 98 -10.98 -10.20 -10.17
N SER A 99 -10.79 -10.20 -11.49
CA SER A 99 -10.28 -9.04 -12.22
C SER A 99 -11.31 -7.91 -12.20
N PHE A 100 -10.83 -6.68 -12.05
CA PHE A 100 -11.64 -5.46 -12.15
C PHE A 100 -10.87 -4.36 -12.88
N GLU A 101 -11.61 -3.35 -13.32
CA GLU A 101 -11.07 -2.18 -14.01
C GLU A 101 -11.57 -0.89 -13.35
N ILE A 102 -10.67 0.10 -13.29
CA ILE A 102 -10.96 1.45 -12.82
C ILE A 102 -10.61 2.43 -13.94
N GLN A 103 -11.56 3.30 -14.27
CA GLN A 103 -11.31 4.40 -15.19
C GLN A 103 -10.41 5.43 -14.49
N ALA A 104 -9.26 5.71 -15.08
CA ALA A 104 -8.32 6.71 -14.59
C ALA A 104 -8.78 8.14 -14.89
N ASP A 105 -8.32 9.08 -14.08
CA ASP A 105 -8.29 10.52 -14.42
C ASP A 105 -6.86 10.90 -14.90
N ALA A 106 -6.31 10.06 -15.74
CA ALA A 106 -4.97 10.18 -16.31
C ALA A 106 -4.90 9.61 -17.72
N TYR A 107 -3.94 10.07 -18.51
CA TYR A 107 -3.76 9.69 -19.92
C TYR A 107 -2.63 8.67 -20.08
N ARG A 108 -2.92 7.52 -20.69
CA ARG A 108 -1.95 6.43 -20.85
C ARG A 108 -0.82 6.86 -21.80
N ASP A 109 0.43 6.67 -21.32
CA ASP A 109 1.66 6.93 -22.08
C ASP A 109 1.76 8.33 -22.71
N ALA A 110 1.04 9.32 -22.16
CA ALA A 110 1.11 10.71 -22.61
C ALA A 110 2.55 11.24 -22.51
N PRO A 111 2.98 12.14 -23.40
CA PRO A 111 4.29 12.77 -23.29
C PRO A 111 4.40 13.55 -21.97
N ILE A 112 5.54 13.44 -21.29
CA ILE A 112 5.80 14.24 -20.09
C ILE A 112 5.87 15.72 -20.48
N MET A 113 5.33 16.59 -19.64
CA MET A 113 5.39 18.02 -19.85
C MET A 113 6.74 18.53 -19.36
N ALA A 114 7.58 19.02 -20.29
CA ALA A 114 8.85 19.63 -19.93
C ALA A 114 8.64 20.93 -19.15
N THR A 115 9.51 21.21 -18.20
CA THR A 115 9.48 22.41 -17.36
C THR A 115 10.90 22.91 -17.10
N ASP A 116 11.03 24.18 -16.73
CA ASP A 116 12.33 24.77 -16.36
C ASP A 116 12.84 24.26 -15.00
N GLU A 117 11.94 23.77 -14.15
CA GLU A 117 12.25 23.16 -12.85
C GLU A 117 11.83 21.70 -12.83
N ASN A 118 12.78 20.79 -12.61
CA ASN A 118 12.51 19.37 -12.52
C ASN A 118 11.50 19.03 -11.42
N TYR A 119 10.66 18.02 -11.66
CA TYR A 119 9.59 17.62 -10.75
C TYR A 119 10.12 16.88 -9.52
N PRO A 120 9.62 17.16 -8.31
CA PRO A 120 9.88 16.31 -7.15
C PRO A 120 9.25 14.94 -7.32
N ILE A 121 9.84 13.91 -6.66
CA ILE A 121 9.41 12.53 -6.76
C ILE A 121 8.64 12.13 -5.49
N VAL A 122 7.52 11.42 -5.64
CA VAL A 122 6.81 10.77 -4.53
C VAL A 122 6.72 9.27 -4.81
N VAL A 123 7.15 8.47 -3.83
CA VAL A 123 7.02 7.01 -3.89
C VAL A 123 5.80 6.58 -3.07
N ILE A 124 4.89 5.81 -3.66
CA ILE A 124 3.70 5.24 -3.00
C ILE A 124 3.90 3.74 -2.78
N SER A 125 3.61 3.27 -1.57
CA SER A 125 3.80 1.89 -1.12
C SER A 125 2.53 1.37 -0.46
N HIS A 126 1.91 0.35 -1.04
CA HIS A 126 0.65 -0.26 -0.57
C HIS A 126 0.82 -1.13 0.68
N GLY A 127 -0.31 -1.52 1.28
CA GLY A 127 -0.39 -2.49 2.40
C GLY A 127 -0.13 -3.94 1.97
N TYR A 128 -0.26 -4.87 2.91
CA TYR A 128 -0.20 -6.32 2.66
C TYR A 128 -1.63 -6.92 2.77
N THR A 129 -2.20 -7.53 1.76
CA THR A 129 -1.85 -7.55 0.34
C THR A 129 -2.50 -6.36 -0.35
N GLY A 130 -1.86 -5.84 -1.38
CA GLY A 130 -2.42 -4.70 -2.11
C GLY A 130 -1.98 -4.75 -3.59
N TYR A 131 -1.90 -3.61 -4.21
CA TYR A 131 -1.43 -3.42 -5.59
C TYR A 131 -1.08 -1.96 -5.84
N ARG A 132 -0.31 -1.67 -6.89
CA ARG A 132 0.23 -0.33 -7.18
C ARG A 132 -0.84 0.74 -7.40
N THR A 133 -2.03 0.37 -7.91
CA THR A 133 -3.11 1.34 -8.15
C THR A 133 -4.09 1.51 -6.99
N LEU A 134 -3.82 0.88 -5.82
CA LEU A 134 -4.69 0.94 -4.63
C LEU A 134 -4.95 2.37 -4.15
N MET A 135 -4.00 3.26 -4.35
CA MET A 135 -4.07 4.68 -4.00
C MET A 135 -3.88 5.58 -5.24
N HIS A 136 -4.39 5.16 -6.41
CA HIS A 136 -4.24 5.88 -7.69
C HIS A 136 -4.68 7.34 -7.59
N TYR A 137 -5.76 7.62 -6.85
CA TYR A 137 -6.29 8.95 -6.65
C TYR A 137 -5.27 9.93 -6.05
N LEU A 138 -4.37 9.46 -5.15
CA LEU A 138 -3.25 10.26 -4.64
C LEU A 138 -2.19 10.49 -5.72
N GLY A 139 -1.91 9.47 -6.54
CA GLY A 139 -0.98 9.58 -7.66
C GLY A 139 -1.43 10.61 -8.67
N GLU A 140 -2.69 10.52 -9.11
CA GLU A 140 -3.31 11.47 -10.04
C GLU A 140 -3.36 12.89 -9.47
N HIS A 141 -3.80 13.01 -8.21
CA HIS A 141 -3.90 14.31 -7.54
C HIS A 141 -2.53 15.00 -7.43
N LEU A 142 -1.51 14.31 -6.91
CA LEU A 142 -0.18 14.89 -6.78
C LEU A 142 0.46 15.23 -8.12
N ALA A 143 0.28 14.37 -9.13
CA ALA A 143 0.80 14.65 -10.47
C ALA A 143 0.13 15.89 -11.08
N SER A 144 -1.16 16.12 -10.86
CA SER A 144 -1.85 17.32 -11.30
C SER A 144 -1.31 18.60 -10.64
N HIS A 145 -0.60 18.46 -9.51
CA HIS A 145 0.09 19.54 -8.79
C HIS A 145 1.60 19.63 -9.07
N GLY A 146 2.12 18.87 -10.03
CA GLY A 146 3.52 18.98 -10.45
C GLY A 146 4.48 18.02 -9.72
N TYR A 147 4.04 16.82 -9.40
CA TYR A 147 4.89 15.74 -8.89
C TYR A 147 5.00 14.61 -9.91
N VAL A 148 6.12 13.91 -9.91
CA VAL A 148 6.22 12.56 -10.48
C VAL A 148 5.99 11.56 -9.35
N VAL A 149 4.99 10.69 -9.51
CA VAL A 149 4.53 9.80 -8.44
C VAL A 149 4.64 8.36 -8.89
N ALA A 150 5.45 7.55 -8.20
CA ALA A 150 5.68 6.15 -8.54
C ALA A 150 5.11 5.22 -7.46
N ALA A 151 4.08 4.47 -7.79
CA ALA A 151 3.50 3.45 -6.92
C ALA A 151 4.00 2.06 -7.29
N ILE A 152 4.26 1.23 -6.28
CA ILE A 152 4.96 -0.03 -6.39
C ILE A 152 3.98 -1.20 -6.29
N ASP A 153 4.07 -2.18 -7.21
CA ASP A 153 3.70 -3.56 -6.92
C ASP A 153 4.87 -4.23 -6.22
N HIS A 154 4.76 -4.40 -4.92
CA HIS A 154 5.79 -5.11 -4.16
C HIS A 154 5.69 -6.61 -4.42
N THR A 155 6.64 -7.16 -5.13
CA THR A 155 6.74 -8.60 -5.39
C THR A 155 6.61 -9.40 -4.09
N ASP A 156 5.88 -10.49 -4.10
CA ASP A 156 5.52 -11.36 -2.97
C ASP A 156 4.48 -10.77 -2.01
N SER A 157 3.88 -9.62 -2.30
CA SER A 157 2.90 -9.01 -1.39
C SER A 157 1.71 -8.34 -2.09
N THR A 158 1.47 -8.66 -3.35
CA THR A 158 0.27 -8.24 -4.07
C THR A 158 -0.87 -9.25 -3.94
N ASN A 159 -2.10 -8.85 -4.30
CA ASN A 159 -3.23 -9.77 -4.40
C ASN A 159 -2.97 -10.91 -5.41
N LYS A 160 -2.13 -10.67 -6.43
CA LYS A 160 -1.74 -11.67 -7.44
C LYS A 160 -0.71 -12.67 -6.92
N ASP A 161 0.19 -12.23 -6.03
CA ASP A 161 1.28 -13.05 -5.53
C ASP A 161 0.87 -13.94 -4.35
N VAL A 162 -0.12 -13.52 -3.57
CA VAL A 162 -0.51 -14.17 -2.31
C VAL A 162 -1.91 -14.76 -2.41
N ASN A 163 -2.01 -16.09 -2.36
CA ASN A 163 -3.30 -16.74 -2.13
C ASN A 163 -3.73 -16.51 -0.67
N PHE A 164 -4.43 -15.41 -0.43
CA PHE A 164 -4.79 -14.98 0.92
C PHE A 164 -5.75 -15.95 1.63
N ALA A 165 -6.52 -16.73 0.88
CA ALA A 165 -7.44 -17.73 1.45
C ALA A 165 -6.71 -18.97 1.97
N GLU A 166 -5.66 -19.43 1.29
CA GLU A 166 -4.95 -20.68 1.60
C GLU A 166 -3.65 -20.45 2.38
N SER A 167 -2.92 -19.38 2.03
CA SER A 167 -1.59 -19.09 2.57
C SER A 167 -1.39 -17.58 2.79
N PRO A 168 -2.17 -16.92 3.68
CA PRO A 168 -2.24 -15.47 3.81
C PRO A 168 -0.89 -14.81 4.17
N TYR A 169 0.03 -15.56 4.75
CA TYR A 169 1.33 -15.02 5.19
C TYR A 169 2.52 -15.51 4.36
N SER A 170 2.29 -16.16 3.20
CA SER A 170 3.37 -16.73 2.36
C SER A 170 4.41 -15.69 1.94
N GLY A 171 4.00 -14.48 1.60
CA GLY A 171 4.89 -13.37 1.21
C GLY A 171 5.36 -12.49 2.38
N PHE A 172 4.92 -12.76 3.61
CA PHE A 172 5.16 -11.87 4.73
C PHE A 172 6.63 -11.71 5.11
N PRO A 173 7.46 -12.78 5.18
CA PRO A 173 8.89 -12.65 5.45
C PRO A 173 9.63 -11.80 4.40
N SER A 174 9.30 -11.97 3.11
CA SER A 174 9.84 -11.15 2.03
C SER A 174 9.42 -9.68 2.17
N THR A 175 8.16 -9.44 2.55
CA THR A 175 7.62 -8.10 2.80
C THR A 175 8.36 -7.39 3.94
N LEU A 176 8.60 -8.06 5.06
CA LEU A 176 9.35 -7.50 6.20
C LEU A 176 10.76 -7.07 5.78
N LEU A 177 11.41 -7.87 4.94
CA LEU A 177 12.77 -7.61 4.49
C LEU A 177 12.84 -6.48 3.45
N ASN A 178 11.91 -6.46 2.51
CA ASN A 178 12.09 -5.69 1.28
C ASN A 178 11.27 -4.40 1.21
N ARG A 179 10.26 -4.19 2.06
CA ARG A 179 9.34 -3.06 1.91
C ARG A 179 10.02 -1.70 1.81
N SER A 180 10.92 -1.39 2.73
CA SER A 180 11.66 -0.13 2.71
C SER A 180 12.76 -0.10 1.64
N ARG A 181 13.35 -1.26 1.33
CA ARG A 181 14.36 -1.38 0.27
C ARG A 181 13.76 -1.08 -1.10
N ASP A 182 12.56 -1.61 -1.38
CA ASP A 182 11.83 -1.35 -2.62
C ASP A 182 11.49 0.13 -2.78
N GLN A 183 11.15 0.83 -1.69
CA GLN A 183 10.87 2.27 -1.71
C GLN A 183 12.12 3.07 -2.11
N VAL A 184 13.28 2.77 -1.51
CA VAL A 184 14.55 3.43 -1.86
C VAL A 184 14.99 3.07 -3.29
N PHE A 185 14.84 1.80 -3.66
CA PHE A 185 15.15 1.35 -5.01
C PHE A 185 14.28 2.05 -6.06
N THR A 186 12.98 2.22 -5.80
CA THR A 186 12.05 2.90 -6.73
C THR A 186 12.45 4.36 -6.96
N LEU A 187 12.84 5.11 -5.93
CA LEU A 187 13.35 6.47 -6.09
C LEU A 187 14.53 6.49 -7.06
N ASN A 188 15.51 5.63 -6.85
CA ASN A 188 16.69 5.54 -7.71
C ASN A 188 16.34 5.08 -9.14
N ALA A 189 15.41 4.14 -9.27
CA ALA A 189 14.99 3.62 -10.58
C ALA A 189 14.30 4.70 -11.42
N ILE A 190 13.43 5.53 -10.82
CA ILE A 190 12.76 6.65 -11.50
C ILE A 190 13.79 7.71 -11.91
N SER A 191 14.72 8.09 -11.00
CA SER A 191 15.75 9.09 -11.29
C SER A 191 16.69 8.70 -12.45
N GLN A 192 16.79 7.41 -12.75
CA GLN A 192 17.67 6.88 -13.81
C GLN A 192 16.91 6.37 -15.03
N HIS A 193 15.57 6.38 -15.00
CA HIS A 193 14.76 5.86 -16.09
C HIS A 193 14.74 6.86 -17.27
N ASN A 194 15.07 6.41 -18.47
CA ASN A 194 15.22 7.26 -19.68
C ASN A 194 14.04 8.20 -19.96
N PHE A 195 12.84 7.86 -19.55
CA PHE A 195 11.65 8.70 -19.74
C PHE A 195 11.55 9.82 -18.70
N PHE A 196 12.16 9.66 -17.51
CA PHE A 196 11.99 10.58 -16.38
C PHE A 196 13.28 11.31 -15.97
N ALA A 197 14.44 10.76 -16.26
CA ALA A 197 15.72 11.21 -15.69
C ALA A 197 16.02 12.70 -15.88
N ASP A 198 15.67 13.26 -17.04
CA ASP A 198 15.93 14.67 -17.36
C ASP A 198 14.84 15.61 -16.80
N GLU A 199 13.73 15.07 -16.29
CA GLU A 199 12.54 15.82 -15.89
C GLU A 199 12.30 15.80 -14.36
N VAL A 200 13.07 15.01 -13.60
CA VAL A 200 12.88 14.85 -12.15
C VAL A 200 14.04 15.40 -11.33
N ASP A 201 13.73 15.91 -10.14
CA ASP A 201 14.70 16.32 -9.14
C ASP A 201 14.82 15.22 -8.07
N GLU A 202 15.85 14.38 -8.20
CA GLU A 202 16.13 13.28 -7.27
C GLU A 202 16.49 13.76 -5.85
N THR A 203 16.74 15.03 -5.65
CA THR A 203 17.05 15.61 -4.33
C THR A 203 15.81 16.03 -3.56
N ARG A 204 14.63 16.01 -4.19
CA ARG A 204 13.34 16.36 -3.60
C ARG A 204 12.39 15.18 -3.66
N ALA A 205 12.40 14.32 -2.64
CA ALA A 205 11.57 13.13 -2.61
C ALA A 205 10.68 13.05 -1.37
N GLY A 206 9.50 12.44 -1.54
CA GLY A 206 8.58 12.06 -0.48
C GLY A 206 8.22 10.58 -0.56
N VAL A 207 7.77 10.00 0.55
CA VAL A 207 7.26 8.64 0.58
C VAL A 207 5.88 8.60 1.23
N ILE A 208 4.93 7.92 0.58
CA ILE A 208 3.59 7.62 1.10
C ILE A 208 3.50 6.12 1.32
N GLY A 209 3.22 5.70 2.54
CA GLY A 209 3.08 4.28 2.85
C GLY A 209 1.80 3.98 3.60
N TYR A 210 1.05 2.99 3.12
CA TYR A 210 -0.15 2.49 3.78
C TYR A 210 0.13 1.14 4.46
N SER A 211 -0.26 0.98 5.73
CA SER A 211 -0.13 -0.27 6.49
C SER A 211 1.32 -0.78 6.46
N MET A 212 1.60 -1.92 5.83
CA MET A 212 2.96 -2.41 5.58
C MET A 212 3.82 -1.44 4.76
N GLY A 213 3.21 -0.66 3.85
CA GLY A 213 3.90 0.44 3.18
C GLY A 213 4.36 1.51 4.16
N GLY A 214 3.56 1.81 5.19
CA GLY A 214 3.91 2.70 6.29
C GLY A 214 5.04 2.16 7.16
N TYR A 215 5.04 0.85 7.46
CA TYR A 215 6.18 0.17 8.10
C TYR A 215 7.48 0.41 7.32
N GLY A 216 7.42 0.26 5.98
CA GLY A 216 8.56 0.57 5.12
C GLY A 216 8.94 2.04 5.17
N ALA A 217 7.98 2.95 5.05
CA ALA A 217 8.21 4.39 5.00
C ALA A 217 8.94 4.92 6.25
N MET A 218 8.58 4.41 7.44
CA MET A 218 9.27 4.78 8.68
C MET A 218 10.77 4.43 8.65
N SER A 219 11.12 3.26 8.09
CA SER A 219 12.54 2.91 7.91
C SER A 219 13.17 3.75 6.80
N THR A 220 12.49 3.93 5.66
CA THR A 220 13.01 4.68 4.51
C THR A 220 13.46 6.09 4.87
N VAL A 221 12.75 6.77 5.77
CA VAL A 221 13.09 8.12 6.21
C VAL A 221 14.01 8.19 7.44
N GLY A 222 14.64 7.09 7.80
CA GLY A 222 15.71 7.06 8.81
C GLY A 222 15.45 6.20 10.05
N GLY A 223 14.25 5.63 10.20
CA GLY A 223 13.97 4.68 11.27
C GLY A 223 14.73 3.36 11.09
N CYS A 224 14.99 2.66 12.19
CA CYS A 224 15.59 1.34 12.20
C CYS A 224 14.60 0.30 12.73
N TYR A 225 14.63 -0.88 12.16
CA TYR A 225 13.88 -2.00 12.72
C TYR A 225 14.59 -2.60 13.95
N ALA A 226 13.80 -3.07 14.91
CA ALA A 226 14.27 -3.58 16.20
C ALA A 226 13.64 -4.95 16.53
N PHE A 227 13.75 -5.91 15.62
CA PHE A 227 13.29 -7.27 15.85
C PHE A 227 14.08 -7.93 16.98
N ASN A 228 13.38 -8.49 17.96
CA ASN A 228 13.95 -9.37 18.96
C ASN A 228 13.81 -10.85 18.52
N ASP A 229 14.34 -11.79 19.32
CA ASP A 229 14.31 -13.22 19.00
C ASP A 229 12.87 -13.74 18.82
N THR A 230 11.95 -13.29 19.67
CA THR A 230 10.55 -13.69 19.62
C THR A 230 9.86 -13.18 18.36
N THR A 231 10.00 -11.89 18.03
CA THR A 231 9.37 -11.30 16.85
C THR A 231 9.97 -11.86 15.56
N ALA A 232 11.29 -12.07 15.51
CA ALA A 232 11.94 -12.69 14.36
C ALA A 232 11.47 -14.14 14.15
N ALA A 233 11.38 -14.94 15.23
CA ALA A 233 10.87 -16.29 15.17
C ALA A 233 9.39 -16.34 14.74
N THR A 234 8.55 -15.47 15.30
CA THR A 234 7.11 -15.44 15.01
C THR A 234 6.83 -15.10 13.54
N PHE A 235 7.44 -14.03 13.02
CA PHE A 235 7.13 -13.54 11.68
C PHE A 235 7.83 -14.29 10.54
N THR A 236 8.84 -15.10 10.86
CA THR A 236 9.56 -15.90 9.86
C THR A 236 9.31 -17.40 9.97
N GLY A 237 8.58 -17.82 11.00
CA GLY A 237 8.23 -19.24 11.23
C GLY A 237 9.39 -20.12 11.64
N THR A 238 10.57 -19.56 11.95
CA THR A 238 11.73 -20.35 12.40
C THR A 238 11.85 -20.37 13.92
N GLN A 239 12.23 -21.52 14.48
CA GLN A 239 12.51 -21.68 15.90
C GLN A 239 13.98 -22.06 16.17
N ASP A 240 14.76 -22.28 15.11
CA ASP A 240 16.19 -22.57 15.23
C ASP A 240 16.97 -21.32 15.67
N PRO A 241 17.67 -21.34 16.81
CA PRO A 241 18.34 -20.16 17.35
C PRO A 241 19.39 -19.54 16.39
N ALA A 242 20.10 -20.36 15.63
CA ALA A 242 21.10 -19.85 14.69
C ALA A 242 20.42 -19.12 13.53
N THR A 243 19.34 -19.67 12.99
CA THR A 243 18.53 -19.06 11.94
C THR A 243 17.85 -17.79 12.43
N VAL A 244 17.33 -17.75 13.68
CA VAL A 244 16.76 -16.54 14.28
C VAL A 244 17.79 -15.40 14.31
N GLN A 245 19.04 -15.65 14.68
CA GLN A 245 20.08 -14.62 14.69
C GLN A 245 20.40 -14.10 13.28
N LEU A 246 20.45 -14.99 12.26
CA LEU A 246 20.65 -14.59 10.87
C LEU A 246 19.49 -13.74 10.35
N VAL A 247 18.26 -14.11 10.66
CA VAL A 247 17.05 -13.38 10.28
C VAL A 247 17.04 -12.00 10.94
N LYS A 248 17.34 -11.91 12.25
CA LYS A 248 17.45 -10.62 12.93
C LYS A 248 18.49 -9.71 12.30
N ALA A 249 19.67 -10.25 11.97
CA ALA A 249 20.71 -9.47 11.30
C ALA A 249 20.26 -8.95 9.92
N ALA A 250 19.47 -9.72 9.19
CA ALA A 250 18.92 -9.31 7.90
C ALA A 250 17.82 -8.27 8.02
N LEU A 251 16.94 -8.38 9.04
CA LEU A 251 15.76 -7.51 9.24
C LEU A 251 16.15 -6.20 9.96
N ASN A 252 17.04 -6.23 10.99
CA ASN A 252 17.38 -5.07 11.79
C ASN A 252 18.31 -4.12 11.02
N THR A 253 17.69 -3.43 10.06
CA THR A 253 18.34 -2.44 9.21
C THR A 253 17.64 -1.08 9.36
N CYS A 254 18.31 -0.03 8.95
CA CYS A 254 17.83 1.35 8.97
C CYS A 254 17.69 1.88 7.54
N ALA A 255 17.10 3.05 7.38
CA ALA A 255 17.19 3.87 6.18
C ALA A 255 17.03 3.10 4.85
N GLY A 256 16.00 2.23 4.78
CA GLY A 256 15.74 1.44 3.57
C GLY A 256 16.72 0.29 3.34
N GLY A 257 17.18 -0.38 4.39
CA GLY A 257 18.05 -1.55 4.32
C GLY A 257 19.53 -1.25 4.57
N LYS A 258 19.85 -0.06 5.08
CA LYS A 258 21.21 0.36 5.43
C LYS A 258 21.62 -0.07 6.86
N PRO A 259 22.92 -0.08 7.19
CA PRO A 259 23.38 -0.41 8.54
C PRO A 259 23.05 0.68 9.59
N SER A 260 22.90 1.93 9.18
CA SER A 260 22.69 3.08 10.07
C SER A 260 21.63 4.03 9.53
N SER A 261 20.94 4.72 10.43
CA SER A 261 20.09 5.87 10.10
C SER A 261 20.85 7.05 9.49
N ASP A 262 22.13 7.16 9.74
CA ASP A 262 22.99 8.20 9.15
C ASP A 262 23.15 8.01 7.63
N ASP A 263 22.86 6.80 7.13
CA ASP A 263 22.87 6.47 5.69
C ASP A 263 21.55 6.80 4.98
N THR A 264 20.61 7.47 5.65
CA THR A 264 19.35 7.94 5.04
C THR A 264 19.67 8.88 3.87
N LEU A 265 19.00 8.64 2.73
CA LEU A 265 19.18 9.50 1.57
C LEU A 265 18.72 10.93 1.89
N PRO A 266 19.55 11.95 1.67
CA PRO A 266 19.18 13.35 1.89
C PRO A 266 18.01 13.83 1.00
N ALA A 267 17.67 13.06 -0.03
CA ALA A 267 16.54 13.28 -0.92
C ALA A 267 15.19 13.30 -0.21
N TRP A 268 15.00 12.44 0.79
CA TRP A 268 13.74 12.36 1.54
C TRP A 268 13.48 13.65 2.32
N LYS A 269 12.33 14.30 2.02
CA LYS A 269 11.91 15.57 2.62
C LYS A 269 10.69 15.46 3.51
N ALA A 270 9.84 14.43 3.29
CA ALA A 270 8.64 14.18 4.08
C ALA A 270 8.19 12.73 3.93
N ALA A 271 7.41 12.27 4.91
CA ALA A 271 6.69 11.00 4.81
C ALA A 271 5.20 11.19 5.16
N LEU A 272 4.34 10.41 4.49
CA LEU A 272 2.94 10.20 4.86
C LEU A 272 2.75 8.74 5.24
N ALA A 273 2.43 8.49 6.50
CA ALA A 273 2.24 7.15 7.05
C ALA A 273 0.74 6.92 7.35
N LEU A 274 0.07 6.22 6.44
CA LEU A 274 -1.35 5.89 6.51
C LEU A 274 -1.53 4.57 7.24
N ALA A 275 -2.12 4.58 8.43
CA ALA A 275 -2.30 3.40 9.30
C ALA A 275 -1.03 2.51 9.39
N PRO A 276 0.17 3.07 9.68
CA PRO A 276 1.44 2.35 9.58
C PRO A 276 1.48 1.16 10.53
N TRP A 277 1.85 -0.01 9.97
CA TRP A 277 2.02 -1.23 10.74
C TRP A 277 3.38 -1.28 11.45
N GLY A 278 3.50 -2.05 12.52
CA GLY A 278 4.78 -2.35 13.20
C GLY A 278 4.98 -1.70 14.57
N GLY A 279 4.25 -0.61 14.88
CA GLY A 279 4.32 0.02 16.21
C GLY A 279 3.74 -0.87 17.31
N GLN A 280 2.54 -1.41 17.10
CA GLN A 280 1.88 -2.34 18.03
C GLN A 280 2.69 -3.63 18.25
N GLN A 281 3.39 -4.08 17.22
CA GLN A 281 4.25 -5.27 17.25
C GLN A 281 5.64 -4.99 17.83
N GLN A 282 5.91 -3.74 18.24
CA GLN A 282 7.20 -3.31 18.81
C GLN A 282 8.40 -3.61 17.90
N LEU A 283 8.23 -3.37 16.59
CA LEU A 283 9.28 -3.60 15.58
C LEU A 283 10.22 -2.42 15.40
N PHE A 284 10.03 -1.37 16.18
CA PHE A 284 10.87 -0.20 16.27
C PHE A 284 11.20 0.08 17.74
N ASP A 285 12.32 0.68 18.02
CA ASP A 285 12.62 1.20 19.36
C ASP A 285 12.60 2.75 19.36
N THR A 286 12.52 3.32 20.57
CA THR A 286 12.47 4.77 20.76
C THR A 286 13.63 5.51 20.09
N LYS A 287 14.86 4.95 20.21
CA LYS A 287 16.06 5.56 19.63
C LYS A 287 15.98 5.57 18.11
N SER A 288 15.52 4.47 17.51
CA SER A 288 15.44 4.33 16.06
C SER A 288 14.44 5.31 15.45
N ILE A 289 13.27 5.46 16.08
CA ILE A 289 12.23 6.38 15.60
C ILE A 289 12.65 7.85 15.79
N SER A 290 13.37 8.19 16.86
CA SER A 290 13.88 9.55 17.09
C SER A 290 14.95 10.00 16.07
N ASN A 291 15.50 9.10 15.29
CA ASN A 291 16.45 9.42 14.20
C ASN A 291 15.77 9.94 12.93
N ILE A 292 14.43 9.88 12.85
CA ILE A 292 13.69 10.42 11.70
C ILE A 292 13.76 11.95 11.73
N ASN A 293 14.49 12.52 10.77
CA ASN A 293 14.80 13.96 10.70
C ASN A 293 13.92 14.73 9.70
N VAL A 294 12.86 14.13 9.19
CA VAL A 294 11.89 14.75 8.29
C VAL A 294 10.51 14.78 8.91
N PRO A 295 9.62 15.73 8.53
CA PRO A 295 8.24 15.72 8.98
C PRO A 295 7.53 14.45 8.51
N VAL A 296 6.73 13.88 9.42
CA VAL A 296 5.85 12.74 9.13
C VAL A 296 4.42 13.13 9.43
N LEU A 297 3.53 12.97 8.46
CA LEU A 297 2.10 13.00 8.72
C LEU A 297 1.61 11.56 8.94
N PHE A 298 1.20 11.28 10.17
CA PHE A 298 0.50 10.03 10.50
C PHE A 298 -1.00 10.22 10.28
N VAL A 299 -1.66 9.24 9.67
CA VAL A 299 -3.12 9.16 9.56
C VAL A 299 -3.57 7.82 10.09
N ALA A 300 -4.53 7.82 11.02
CA ALA A 300 -5.00 6.59 11.66
C ALA A 300 -6.49 6.67 12.01
N GLY A 301 -7.19 5.55 11.89
CA GLY A 301 -8.49 5.36 12.52
C GLY A 301 -8.32 5.08 14.01
N ASP A 302 -9.17 5.65 14.87
CA ASP A 302 -9.10 5.41 16.32
C ASP A 302 -9.59 4.00 16.74
N ASN A 303 -10.22 3.27 15.82
CA ASN A 303 -10.62 1.88 15.96
C ASN A 303 -9.76 0.92 15.12
N ASP A 304 -8.57 1.34 14.68
CA ASP A 304 -7.65 0.47 13.93
C ASP A 304 -7.21 -0.72 14.80
N ASP A 305 -7.67 -1.91 14.44
CA ASP A 305 -7.40 -3.17 15.13
C ASP A 305 -6.35 -4.05 14.42
N ILE A 306 -5.84 -3.60 13.27
CA ILE A 306 -4.81 -4.30 12.48
C ILE A 306 -3.42 -3.73 12.78
N SER A 307 -3.21 -2.45 12.58
CA SER A 307 -1.96 -1.77 12.97
C SER A 307 -1.93 -1.42 14.45
N GLY A 308 -3.12 -1.24 15.05
CA GLY A 308 -3.33 -0.83 16.43
C GLY A 308 -3.11 0.67 16.62
N TYR A 309 -4.20 1.40 16.93
CA TYR A 309 -4.13 2.86 17.12
C TYR A 309 -3.08 3.26 18.15
N ASP A 310 -2.96 2.55 19.27
CA ASP A 310 -1.95 2.82 20.30
C ASP A 310 -0.52 2.65 19.77
N GLY A 311 -0.30 1.67 18.91
CA GLY A 311 0.99 1.47 18.25
C GLY A 311 1.33 2.61 17.28
N ILE A 312 0.35 3.10 16.54
CA ILE A 312 0.53 4.28 15.65
C ILE A 312 0.78 5.53 16.48
N ARG A 313 0.05 5.73 17.57
CA ARG A 313 0.29 6.79 18.55
C ARG A 313 1.70 6.75 19.09
N TRP A 314 2.16 5.55 19.46
CA TRP A 314 3.52 5.36 19.96
C TRP A 314 4.57 5.79 18.92
N LEU A 315 4.40 5.43 17.65
CA LEU A 315 5.28 5.88 16.56
C LEU A 315 5.30 7.42 16.45
N PHE A 316 4.12 8.04 16.47
CA PHE A 316 3.99 9.49 16.44
C PHE A 316 4.66 10.16 17.63
N ASP A 317 4.40 9.70 18.86
CA ASP A 317 4.89 10.30 20.11
C ASP A 317 6.44 10.23 20.22
N HIS A 318 7.08 9.29 19.47
CA HIS A 318 8.54 9.13 19.48
C HIS A 318 9.23 9.68 18.22
N THR A 319 8.47 10.16 17.23
CA THR A 319 9.02 10.90 16.07
C THR A 319 9.23 12.35 16.47
N THR A 320 10.50 12.81 16.53
CA THR A 320 10.85 14.07 17.21
C THR A 320 10.84 15.30 16.32
N HIS A 321 10.66 15.16 14.99
CA HIS A 321 10.64 16.32 14.10
C HIS A 321 9.45 17.23 14.41
N LYS A 322 9.71 18.52 14.61
CA LYS A 322 8.74 19.54 15.09
C LYS A 322 7.47 19.66 14.25
N ASP A 323 7.55 19.38 12.96
CA ASP A 323 6.43 19.49 12.03
C ASP A 323 5.69 18.15 11.82
N THR A 324 6.05 17.13 12.59
CA THR A 324 5.30 15.85 12.61
C THR A 324 3.88 16.08 13.15
N LYS A 325 2.89 15.46 12.49
CA LYS A 325 1.47 15.56 12.79
C LYS A 325 0.81 14.20 12.87
N LEU A 326 -0.26 14.10 13.65
CA LEU A 326 -1.17 12.96 13.66
C LEU A 326 -2.59 13.44 13.34
N LEU A 327 -3.15 12.91 12.27
CA LEU A 327 -4.57 13.03 11.95
C LEU A 327 -5.28 11.75 12.39
N THR A 328 -6.20 11.87 13.34
CA THR A 328 -7.04 10.77 13.80
C THR A 328 -8.43 10.86 13.18
N ILE A 329 -8.85 9.83 12.45
CA ILE A 329 -10.19 9.71 11.89
C ILE A 329 -11.05 8.94 12.89
N LYS A 330 -12.03 9.64 13.49
CA LYS A 330 -12.90 9.05 14.52
C LYS A 330 -13.81 7.98 13.94
N ASN A 331 -13.92 6.86 14.67
CA ASN A 331 -14.71 5.68 14.32
C ASN A 331 -14.23 4.97 13.04
N ALA A 332 -13.11 5.37 12.47
CA ALA A 332 -12.50 4.63 11.38
C ALA A 332 -11.66 3.47 11.92
N ARG A 333 -11.62 2.40 11.13
CA ARG A 333 -10.74 1.24 11.36
C ARG A 333 -9.48 1.36 10.50
N HIS A 334 -8.92 0.25 10.04
CA HIS A 334 -7.61 0.22 9.37
C HIS A 334 -7.61 0.79 7.95
N ASN A 335 -8.66 0.55 7.16
CA ASN A 335 -8.70 0.86 5.73
C ASN A 335 -8.97 2.35 5.44
N VAL A 336 -8.02 3.22 5.80
CA VAL A 336 -8.12 4.69 5.64
C VAL A 336 -7.52 5.19 4.30
N ALA A 337 -6.94 4.32 3.50
CA ALA A 337 -6.19 4.68 2.30
C ALA A 337 -6.67 4.05 0.98
N PRO A 338 -7.26 2.85 0.94
CA PRO A 338 -7.72 2.25 -0.31
C PRO A 338 -8.75 3.11 -1.03
N HIS A 339 -8.72 3.10 -2.37
CA HIS A 339 -9.83 3.63 -3.18
C HIS A 339 -11.15 2.89 -2.86
N PRO A 340 -12.32 3.43 -3.26
CA PRO A 340 -13.61 2.75 -3.09
C PRO A 340 -13.60 1.34 -3.67
N ALA A 341 -14.26 0.38 -3.00
CA ALA A 341 -14.32 -1.00 -3.44
C ALA A 341 -14.86 -1.12 -4.87
N PRO A 342 -14.21 -1.89 -5.76
CA PRO A 342 -14.75 -2.17 -7.08
C PRO A 342 -16.01 -3.04 -6.96
N LYS A 343 -16.89 -2.99 -7.96
CA LYS A 343 -18.16 -3.74 -7.96
C LYS A 343 -17.97 -5.25 -7.81
N GLU A 344 -16.84 -5.78 -8.26
CA GLU A 344 -16.44 -7.18 -8.19
C GLU A 344 -16.18 -7.65 -6.75
N ALA A 345 -15.89 -6.74 -5.83
CA ALA A 345 -15.72 -7.02 -4.41
C ALA A 345 -17.08 -7.12 -3.68
N TYR A 346 -18.14 -6.52 -4.20
CA TYR A 346 -19.45 -6.55 -3.54
C TYR A 346 -20.02 -7.97 -3.45
N GLY A 347 -20.64 -8.29 -2.30
CA GLY A 347 -21.15 -9.62 -1.99
C GLY A 347 -20.13 -10.61 -1.48
N SER A 348 -18.89 -10.19 -1.30
CA SER A 348 -17.81 -10.97 -0.67
C SER A 348 -17.20 -10.16 0.47
N GLU A 349 -17.45 -10.53 1.72
CA GLU A 349 -16.79 -9.89 2.88
C GLU A 349 -15.27 -10.02 2.81
N PHE A 350 -14.78 -11.13 2.23
CA PHE A 350 -13.37 -11.38 2.03
C PHE A 350 -12.72 -10.36 1.08
N ASP A 351 -13.37 -10.05 -0.05
CA ASP A 351 -12.88 -9.06 -1.01
C ASP A 351 -13.07 -7.64 -0.47
N LEU A 352 -14.24 -7.36 0.12
CA LEU A 352 -14.54 -6.04 0.72
C LEU A 352 -13.56 -5.67 1.82
N GLY A 353 -13.06 -6.64 2.58
CA GLY A 353 -12.10 -6.42 3.66
C GLY A 353 -10.76 -5.80 3.24
N SER A 354 -10.50 -5.65 1.92
CA SER A 354 -9.37 -4.87 1.41
C SER A 354 -9.64 -3.37 1.33
N TYR A 355 -10.90 -2.97 1.35
CA TYR A 355 -11.36 -1.60 1.10
C TYR A 355 -12.17 -1.04 2.27
N ILE A 356 -13.02 -1.86 2.84
CA ILE A 356 -13.92 -1.50 3.93
C ILE A 356 -13.85 -2.62 4.96
N GLU A 357 -13.71 -2.29 6.22
CA GLU A 357 -13.84 -3.29 7.27
C GLU A 357 -15.30 -3.40 7.68
N PRO A 358 -15.87 -4.63 7.70
CA PRO A 358 -17.21 -4.83 8.21
C PRO A 358 -17.31 -4.34 9.65
N ALA A 359 -18.45 -3.72 9.96
CA ALA A 359 -18.75 -3.15 11.27
C ALA A 359 -18.81 -4.20 12.37
#